data_734fa4c8a218c4989cc1ae30e2c2bf56
#
_entry.id   734fa4c8a218c4989cc1ae30e2c2bf56
#
_cell.length_a   1.000
_cell.length_b   1.000
_cell.length_c   1.000
_cell.angle_alpha   90.00
_cell.angle_beta   90.00
_cell.angle_gamma   90.00
#
_symmetry.space_group_name_H-M   'P 1'
#
loop_
_entity.id
_entity.type
_entity.pdbx_description
1 polymer ?
#
loop_
_entity_poly.entity_id
_entity_poly.type
_entity_poly.pdbx_seq_one_letter_code
_entity_poly.pdbx_strand_id
1 'polypeptide(L)'
;AQTSAEVQSKIDRARENRLAGDDTLKGILPKATPVRLETLQSLPPRRWQYGTKLIRGFISVMAAPPGTGKSAWTTTVALDLASGQKTLHDRPIGRQKVWLINLEDPREETLRKVWACIKHPAKMYNENTMDNLFVDSGRDQSFVVVEETSPNFFTITPSFDALRDEIVARQIDVLILDPAV
;
A
#
# COMPACT_ATOMS: atom_id res chain seq x y z
N ALA A 1 -15.85 -14.30 30.40
CA ALA A 1 -16.18 -15.28 29.34
C ALA A 1 -17.70 -15.35 29.25
N GLN A 2 -18.28 -15.07 28.09
CA GLN A 2 -19.72 -15.24 27.88
C GLN A 2 -20.08 -16.73 27.99
N THR A 3 -21.14 -17.04 28.72
CA THR A 3 -21.59 -18.43 28.86
C THR A 3 -22.21 -18.95 27.57
N SER A 4 -22.09 -20.23 27.32
CA SER A 4 -22.70 -20.88 26.13
C SER A 4 -24.19 -20.57 25.98
N ALA A 5 -24.91 -20.39 27.09
CA ALA A 5 -26.32 -20.02 27.12
C ALA A 5 -26.59 -18.59 26.60
N GLU A 6 -25.71 -17.61 26.90
CA GLU A 6 -25.84 -16.25 26.38
C GLU A 6 -25.60 -16.16 24.88
N VAL A 7 -24.66 -16.96 24.39
CA VAL A 7 -24.39 -17.05 22.93
C VAL A 7 -25.59 -17.67 22.22
N GLN A 8 -26.13 -18.76 22.76
CA GLN A 8 -27.30 -19.43 22.19
C GLN A 8 -28.54 -18.52 22.18
N SER A 9 -28.80 -17.79 23.26
CA SER A 9 -29.91 -16.82 23.34
C SER A 9 -29.76 -15.68 22.27
N LYS A 10 -28.57 -15.22 22.00
CA LYS A 10 -28.33 -14.23 20.93
C LYS A 10 -28.57 -14.77 19.52
N ILE A 11 -28.19 -16.03 19.30
CA ILE A 11 -28.46 -16.76 18.03
C ILE A 11 -29.95 -16.95 17.80
N ASP A 12 -30.67 -17.35 18.82
CA ASP A 12 -32.11 -17.61 18.73
C ASP A 12 -32.89 -16.30 18.50
N ARG A 13 -32.53 -15.22 19.21
CA ARG A 13 -33.11 -13.90 19.00
C ARG A 13 -32.83 -13.34 17.60
N ALA A 14 -31.63 -13.57 17.06
CA ALA A 14 -31.28 -13.21 15.69
C ALA A 14 -32.07 -14.03 14.66
N ARG A 15 -32.40 -15.29 14.95
CA ARG A 15 -33.25 -16.12 14.11
C ARG A 15 -34.69 -15.66 14.11
N GLU A 16 -35.24 -15.33 15.28
CA GLU A 16 -36.61 -14.82 15.43
C GLU A 16 -36.81 -13.48 14.71
N ASN A 17 -35.86 -12.54 14.86
CA ASN A 17 -35.88 -11.27 14.14
C ASN A 17 -35.80 -11.45 12.62
N ARG A 18 -35.10 -12.47 12.14
CA ARG A 18 -35.01 -12.82 10.71
C ARG A 18 -36.31 -13.39 10.16
N LEU A 19 -37.05 -14.12 10.98
CA LEU A 19 -38.39 -14.67 10.62
C LEU A 19 -39.46 -13.58 10.66
N ALA A 20 -39.30 -12.56 11.50
CA ALA A 20 -40.23 -11.42 11.61
C ALA A 20 -40.14 -10.39 10.47
N GLY A 21 -39.23 -10.58 9.51
CA GLY A 21 -39.11 -9.71 8.34
C GLY A 21 -38.64 -8.29 8.64
N ASP A 22 -37.87 -8.10 9.72
CA ASP A 22 -37.30 -6.81 10.08
C ASP A 22 -36.28 -6.34 9.04
N ASP A 23 -36.73 -5.41 8.21
CA ASP A 23 -35.93 -4.79 7.12
C ASP A 23 -34.68 -4.05 7.63
N THR A 24 -34.60 -3.71 8.91
CA THR A 24 -33.48 -2.99 9.51
C THR A 24 -32.21 -3.85 9.58
N LEU A 25 -32.30 -5.17 9.53
CA LEU A 25 -31.19 -6.11 9.53
C LEU A 25 -30.72 -6.55 8.14
N LYS A 26 -31.41 -6.15 7.08
CA LYS A 26 -31.08 -6.52 5.68
C LYS A 26 -29.77 -5.92 5.15
N GLY A 27 -28.89 -5.46 5.88
CA GLY A 27 -27.53 -5.03 5.47
C GLY A 27 -26.46 -5.40 6.48
N ILE A 28 -26.89 -5.91 7.65
CA ILE A 28 -26.00 -6.13 8.80
C ILE A 28 -25.53 -7.58 8.89
N LEU A 29 -26.34 -8.52 8.40
CA LEU A 29 -25.98 -9.95 8.46
C LEU A 29 -25.17 -10.37 7.23
N PRO A 30 -24.01 -11.02 7.41
CA PRO A 30 -23.24 -11.55 6.31
C PRO A 30 -24.01 -12.64 5.58
N LYS A 31 -24.03 -12.57 4.24
CA LYS A 31 -24.62 -13.60 3.39
C LYS A 31 -23.50 -14.35 2.66
N ALA A 32 -23.57 -15.69 2.71
CA ALA A 32 -22.69 -16.52 1.90
C ALA A 32 -23.08 -16.38 0.41
N THR A 33 -22.14 -16.03 -0.44
CA THR A 33 -22.34 -15.90 -1.89
C THR A 33 -21.74 -17.14 -2.58
N PRO A 34 -22.53 -17.92 -3.31
CA PRO A 34 -22.01 -19.08 -4.03
C PRO A 34 -21.09 -18.65 -5.18
N VAL A 35 -20.00 -19.38 -5.36
CA VAL A 35 -19.09 -19.20 -6.50
C VAL A 35 -19.70 -19.86 -7.74
N ARG A 36 -19.75 -19.15 -8.86
CA ARG A 36 -20.21 -19.65 -10.16
C ARG A 36 -19.05 -19.66 -11.14
N LEU A 37 -19.02 -20.67 -12.01
CA LEU A 37 -17.95 -20.85 -12.98
C LEU A 37 -17.85 -19.65 -13.94
N GLU A 38 -18.98 -19.12 -14.38
CA GLU A 38 -19.05 -17.95 -15.27
C GLU A 38 -18.40 -16.72 -14.63
N THR A 39 -18.61 -16.54 -13.31
CA THR A 39 -17.96 -15.47 -12.54
C THR A 39 -16.44 -15.63 -12.54
N LEU A 40 -15.94 -16.86 -12.37
CA LEU A 40 -14.49 -17.11 -12.39
C LEU A 40 -13.88 -16.87 -13.76
N GLN A 41 -14.58 -17.26 -14.83
CA GLN A 41 -14.12 -17.06 -16.21
C GLN A 41 -14.13 -15.59 -16.65
N SER A 42 -14.99 -14.76 -16.04
CA SER A 42 -15.09 -13.32 -16.33
C SER A 42 -14.15 -12.44 -15.51
N LEU A 43 -13.36 -13.02 -14.59
CA LEU A 43 -12.45 -12.23 -13.76
C LEU A 43 -11.36 -11.57 -14.61
N PRO A 44 -11.17 -10.24 -14.50
CA PRO A 44 -10.09 -9.57 -15.20
C PRO A 44 -8.73 -10.01 -14.66
N PRO A 45 -7.68 -10.00 -15.49
CA PRO A 45 -6.33 -10.30 -15.03
C PRO A 45 -5.86 -9.29 -13.97
N ARG A 46 -5.04 -9.75 -13.03
CA ARG A 46 -4.44 -8.88 -12.03
C ARG A 46 -3.48 -7.89 -12.69
N ARG A 47 -3.59 -6.62 -12.32
CA ARG A 47 -2.74 -5.55 -12.85
C ARG A 47 -1.44 -5.45 -12.02
N TRP A 48 -0.52 -6.39 -12.25
CA TRP A 48 0.80 -6.38 -11.63
C TRP A 48 1.58 -5.12 -12.02
N GLN A 49 2.35 -4.56 -11.09
CA GLN A 49 3.22 -3.40 -11.30
C GLN A 49 4.70 -3.80 -11.26
N TYR A 50 5.06 -4.75 -10.39
CA TYR A 50 6.43 -5.23 -10.23
C TYR A 50 6.43 -6.73 -9.92
N GLY A 51 6.82 -7.54 -10.87
CA GLY A 51 6.82 -9.00 -10.76
C GLY A 51 5.48 -9.52 -10.26
N THR A 52 5.53 -10.30 -9.19
CA THR A 52 4.35 -10.78 -8.45
C THR A 52 4.21 -10.15 -7.06
N LYS A 53 4.91 -9.04 -6.80
CA LYS A 53 5.01 -8.41 -5.47
C LYS A 53 4.15 -7.17 -5.34
N LEU A 54 4.05 -6.36 -6.39
CA LEU A 54 3.20 -5.16 -6.38
C LEU A 54 2.06 -5.31 -7.37
N ILE A 55 0.86 -5.03 -6.91
CA ILE A 55 -0.37 -5.09 -7.70
C ILE A 55 -1.15 -3.79 -7.52
N ARG A 56 -1.65 -3.20 -8.61
CA ARG A 56 -2.39 -1.94 -8.57
C ARG A 56 -3.65 -2.04 -7.71
N GLY A 57 -3.84 -1.06 -6.84
CA GLY A 57 -5.00 -0.97 -5.94
C GLY A 57 -4.88 -1.81 -4.66
N PHE A 58 -3.69 -2.37 -4.38
CA PHE A 58 -3.42 -3.14 -3.15
C PHE A 58 -2.19 -2.60 -2.43
N ILE A 59 -2.17 -2.79 -1.12
CA ILE A 59 -1.00 -2.51 -0.29
C ILE A 59 -0.12 -3.77 -0.25
N SER A 60 1.18 -3.59 -0.49
CA SER A 60 2.20 -4.62 -0.27
C SER A 60 3.09 -4.20 0.88
N VAL A 61 3.33 -5.08 1.84
CA VAL A 61 4.17 -4.81 3.00
C VAL A 61 5.40 -5.69 2.96
N MET A 62 6.56 -5.06 3.17
CA MET A 62 7.82 -5.76 3.38
C MET A 62 8.29 -5.56 4.81
N ALA A 63 8.38 -6.64 5.58
CA ALA A 63 8.92 -6.64 6.93
C ALA A 63 10.30 -7.32 6.93
N ALA A 64 11.28 -6.66 7.56
CA ALA A 64 12.62 -7.20 7.72
C ALA A 64 13.28 -6.60 8.96
N PRO A 65 14.18 -7.34 9.64
CA PRO A 65 14.94 -6.80 10.76
C PRO A 65 15.79 -5.58 10.37
N PRO A 66 16.17 -4.73 11.33
CA PRO A 66 17.10 -3.64 11.08
C PRO A 66 18.42 -4.13 10.47
N GLY A 67 19.05 -3.35 9.60
CA GLY A 67 20.34 -3.67 9.00
C GLY A 67 20.33 -4.72 7.88
N THR A 68 19.18 -5.28 7.49
CA THR A 68 19.07 -6.31 6.44
C THR A 68 19.06 -5.76 5.01
N GLY A 69 19.20 -4.44 4.84
CA GLY A 69 19.21 -3.81 3.52
C GLY A 69 17.82 -3.40 2.97
N LYS A 70 16.80 -3.31 3.84
CA LYS A 70 15.44 -2.91 3.46
C LYS A 70 15.44 -1.63 2.61
N SER A 71 16.05 -0.54 3.10
CA SER A 71 16.07 0.75 2.39
C SER A 71 16.88 0.72 1.08
N ALA A 72 17.91 -0.12 0.99
CA ALA A 72 18.63 -0.33 -0.28
C ALA A 72 17.74 -1.05 -1.29
N TRP A 73 16.97 -2.04 -0.84
CA TRP A 73 16.02 -2.75 -1.68
C TRP A 73 14.88 -1.82 -2.15
N THR A 74 14.25 -1.04 -1.23
CA THR A 74 13.18 -0.09 -1.60
C THR A 74 13.66 0.96 -2.58
N THR A 75 14.87 1.51 -2.40
CA THR A 75 15.49 2.45 -3.34
C THR A 75 15.71 1.82 -4.72
N THR A 76 16.19 0.57 -4.78
CA THR A 76 16.41 -0.13 -6.05
C THR A 76 15.10 -0.44 -6.75
N VAL A 77 14.06 -0.88 -6.02
CA VAL A 77 12.72 -1.10 -6.57
C VAL A 77 12.12 0.20 -7.11
N ALA A 78 12.28 1.32 -6.39
CA ALA A 78 11.83 2.62 -6.86
C ALA A 78 12.50 3.01 -8.19
N LEU A 79 13.80 2.78 -8.32
CA LEU A 79 14.54 3.03 -9.55
C LEU A 79 14.16 2.08 -10.69
N ASP A 80 13.97 0.80 -10.41
CA ASP A 80 13.48 -0.19 -11.39
C ASP A 80 12.11 0.23 -11.95
N LEU A 81 11.17 0.59 -11.07
CA LEU A 81 9.85 1.06 -11.44
C LEU A 81 9.91 2.35 -12.27
N ALA A 82 10.70 3.34 -11.83
CA ALA A 82 10.83 4.62 -12.53
C ALA A 82 11.51 4.51 -13.89
N SER A 83 12.46 3.59 -14.04
CA SER A 83 13.21 3.35 -15.29
C SER A 83 12.53 2.34 -16.23
N GLY A 84 11.70 1.44 -15.70
CA GLY A 84 11.20 0.28 -16.42
C GLY A 84 12.25 -0.83 -16.58
N GLN A 85 13.42 -0.71 -15.92
CA GLN A 85 14.51 -1.66 -16.00
C GLN A 85 14.39 -2.77 -14.95
N LYS A 86 15.08 -3.87 -15.17
CA LYS A 86 15.17 -4.99 -14.24
C LYS A 86 16.59 -5.06 -13.66
N THR A 87 16.76 -4.57 -12.46
CA THR A 87 18.02 -4.69 -11.72
C THR A 87 17.98 -5.84 -10.71
N LEU A 88 16.84 -6.01 -10.07
CA LEU A 88 16.55 -7.12 -9.16
C LEU A 88 15.93 -8.31 -9.90
N HIS A 89 15.49 -9.32 -9.15
CA HIS A 89 14.89 -10.52 -9.72
C HIS A 89 13.59 -10.24 -10.48
N ASP A 90 12.76 -9.36 -9.95
CA ASP A 90 11.47 -9.01 -10.54
C ASP A 90 11.60 -7.92 -11.61
N ARG A 91 10.63 -7.86 -12.51
CA ARG A 91 10.58 -6.86 -13.58
C ARG A 91 9.35 -5.96 -13.40
N PRO A 92 9.48 -4.62 -13.54
CA PRO A 92 8.33 -3.74 -13.69
C PRO A 92 7.62 -3.98 -15.04
N ILE A 93 6.33 -3.70 -15.11
CA ILE A 93 5.55 -3.81 -16.35
C ILE A 93 5.89 -2.72 -17.38
N GLY A 94 6.59 -1.68 -16.94
CA GLY A 94 7.01 -0.53 -17.73
C GLY A 94 7.48 0.58 -16.80
N ARG A 95 7.73 1.77 -17.36
CA ARG A 95 8.04 2.96 -16.57
C ARG A 95 6.80 3.41 -15.80
N GLN A 96 7.01 3.78 -14.53
CA GLN A 96 5.96 4.21 -13.63
C GLN A 96 6.43 5.44 -12.85
N LYS A 97 5.51 6.33 -12.53
CA LYS A 97 5.78 7.45 -11.62
C LYS A 97 5.79 6.95 -10.18
N VAL A 98 6.92 7.07 -9.54
CA VAL A 98 7.17 6.53 -8.19
C VAL A 98 7.45 7.66 -7.22
N TRP A 99 6.80 7.64 -6.09
CA TRP A 99 7.09 8.54 -4.97
C TRP A 99 7.65 7.74 -3.80
N LEU A 100 8.93 7.93 -3.52
CA LEU A 100 9.65 7.34 -2.39
C LEU A 100 9.72 8.35 -1.25
N ILE A 101 9.09 8.05 -0.13
CA ILE A 101 9.14 8.85 1.09
C ILE A 101 9.89 8.07 2.16
N ASN A 102 11.02 8.61 2.62
CA ASN A 102 11.74 8.08 3.77
C ASN A 102 11.29 8.83 5.03
N LEU A 103 10.83 8.11 6.05
CA LEU A 103 10.31 8.70 7.28
C LEU A 103 11.38 8.83 8.39
N GLU A 104 12.55 8.20 8.23
CA GLU A 104 13.64 8.23 9.23
C GLU A 104 14.77 9.16 8.83
N ASP A 105 15.21 9.13 7.57
CA ASP A 105 16.38 9.86 7.10
C ASP A 105 15.99 11.20 6.46
N PRO A 106 16.88 12.22 6.50
CA PRO A 106 16.73 13.42 5.69
C PRO A 106 16.68 13.08 4.19
N ARG A 107 16.00 13.90 3.41
CA ARG A 107 15.88 13.74 1.95
C ARG A 107 17.23 13.56 1.25
N GLU A 108 18.24 14.34 1.66
CA GLU A 108 19.59 14.25 1.09
C GLU A 108 20.22 12.87 1.22
N GLU A 109 19.98 12.17 2.32
CA GLU A 109 20.52 10.82 2.52
C GLU A 109 19.89 9.82 1.57
N THR A 110 18.59 9.91 1.34
CA THR A 110 17.91 9.11 0.32
C THR A 110 18.42 9.42 -1.07
N LEU A 111 18.66 10.71 -1.39
CA LEU A 111 19.26 11.12 -2.68
C LEU A 111 20.70 10.58 -2.85
N ARG A 112 21.50 10.51 -1.79
CA ARG A 112 22.83 9.85 -1.84
C ARG A 112 22.73 8.38 -2.18
N LYS A 113 21.76 7.67 -1.60
CA LYS A 113 21.47 6.26 -1.91
C LYS A 113 21.06 6.08 -3.38
N VAL A 114 20.15 6.91 -3.87
CA VAL A 114 19.74 6.95 -5.30
C VAL A 114 20.97 7.19 -6.18
N TRP A 115 21.80 8.18 -5.85
CA TRP A 115 23.00 8.51 -6.61
C TRP A 115 24.01 7.37 -6.64
N ALA A 116 24.22 6.68 -5.52
CA ALA A 116 25.09 5.50 -5.44
C ALA A 116 24.61 4.38 -6.38
N CYS A 117 23.29 4.14 -6.43
CA CYS A 117 22.71 3.17 -7.37
C CYS A 117 22.95 3.59 -8.83
N ILE A 118 22.79 4.86 -9.17
CA ILE A 118 23.03 5.40 -10.53
C ILE A 118 24.49 5.28 -10.93
N LYS A 119 25.41 5.51 -10.00
CA LYS A 119 26.86 5.43 -10.25
C LYS A 119 27.40 4.01 -10.30
N HIS A 120 26.63 3.00 -9.91
CA HIS A 120 27.09 1.63 -9.94
C HIS A 120 27.44 1.18 -11.38
N PRO A 121 28.58 0.51 -11.63
CA PRO A 121 29.01 0.13 -12.99
C PRO A 121 28.03 -0.75 -13.77
N ALA A 122 27.27 -1.61 -13.06
CA ALA A 122 26.25 -2.48 -13.66
C ALA A 122 24.90 -1.78 -13.87
N LYS A 123 24.85 -0.45 -13.76
CA LYS A 123 23.61 0.31 -13.79
C LYS A 123 22.91 0.32 -15.15
N MET A 124 21.60 0.39 -15.06
CA MET A 124 20.67 0.51 -16.18
C MET A 124 19.85 1.81 -16.11
N TYR A 125 20.19 2.71 -15.18
CA TYR A 125 19.47 3.96 -14.94
C TYR A 125 20.07 5.13 -15.72
N ASN A 126 19.25 6.04 -16.20
CA ASN A 126 19.65 7.21 -16.96
C ASN A 126 18.84 8.45 -16.53
N GLU A 127 19.10 9.60 -17.17
CA GLU A 127 18.42 10.87 -16.85
C GLU A 127 16.89 10.74 -16.94
N ASN A 128 16.37 10.03 -17.94
CA ASN A 128 14.92 9.83 -18.09
C ASN A 128 14.28 9.02 -16.93
N THR A 129 15.09 8.35 -16.08
CA THR A 129 14.60 7.72 -14.86
C THR A 129 14.15 8.76 -13.85
N MET A 130 14.82 9.90 -13.81
CA MET A 130 14.57 10.97 -12.83
C MET A 130 13.24 11.68 -13.07
N ASP A 131 12.74 11.70 -14.29
CA ASP A 131 11.44 12.30 -14.63
C ASP A 131 10.25 11.57 -13.95
N ASN A 132 10.48 10.31 -13.57
CA ASN A 132 9.47 9.46 -12.97
C ASN A 132 9.73 9.16 -11.48
N LEU A 133 10.79 9.70 -10.88
CA LEU A 133 11.14 9.44 -9.50
C LEU A 133 11.01 10.72 -8.64
N PHE A 134 10.12 10.66 -7.66
CA PHE A 134 9.94 11.69 -6.64
C PHE A 134 10.48 11.16 -5.31
N VAL A 135 11.23 11.99 -4.58
CA VAL A 135 11.86 11.61 -3.31
C VAL A 135 11.62 12.70 -2.28
N ASP A 136 11.05 12.32 -1.16
CA ASP A 136 10.80 13.22 -0.03
C ASP A 136 11.14 12.55 1.31
N SER A 137 11.12 13.34 2.38
CA SER A 137 11.44 12.90 3.73
C SER A 137 10.38 13.34 4.72
N GLY A 138 10.00 12.45 5.62
CA GLY A 138 9.14 12.75 6.76
C GLY A 138 9.78 13.69 7.78
N ARG A 139 11.09 13.93 7.68
CA ARG A 139 11.78 14.95 8.50
C ARG A 139 11.60 16.36 7.96
N ASP A 140 11.44 16.51 6.65
CA ASP A 140 11.28 17.81 6.00
C ASP A 140 9.80 18.20 5.92
N GLN A 141 8.91 17.20 5.86
CA GLN A 141 7.46 17.38 5.78
C GLN A 141 6.75 16.38 6.69
N SER A 142 5.72 16.81 7.40
CA SER A 142 4.94 15.89 8.24
C SER A 142 4.03 15.02 7.37
N PHE A 143 4.18 13.70 7.48
CA PHE A 143 3.35 12.69 6.82
C PHE A 143 2.49 11.90 7.80
N VAL A 144 2.07 12.53 8.89
CA VAL A 144 1.12 11.92 9.82
C VAL A 144 -0.24 11.84 9.16
N VAL A 145 -0.61 10.66 8.68
CA VAL A 145 -1.88 10.44 7.95
C VAL A 145 -3.02 10.03 8.87
N VAL A 146 -2.69 9.48 10.04
CA VAL A 146 -3.63 9.08 11.08
C VAL A 146 -3.04 9.46 12.43
N GLU A 147 -3.84 10.02 13.32
CA GLU A 147 -3.47 10.31 14.71
C GLU A 147 -4.45 9.69 15.68
N GLU A 148 -3.96 9.27 16.85
CA GLU A 148 -4.79 8.82 17.94
C GLU A 148 -5.28 10.02 18.76
N THR A 149 -6.58 10.31 18.70
CA THR A 149 -7.21 11.45 19.38
C THR A 149 -7.65 11.12 20.80
N SER A 150 -7.89 9.83 21.08
CA SER A 150 -8.14 9.28 22.42
C SER A 150 -7.89 7.77 22.39
N PRO A 151 -7.76 7.07 23.55
CA PRO A 151 -7.46 5.64 23.56
C PRO A 151 -8.34 4.83 22.61
N ASN A 152 -7.74 4.20 21.60
CA ASN A 152 -8.37 3.42 20.53
C ASN A 152 -9.26 4.21 19.55
N PHE A 153 -9.20 5.54 19.55
CA PHE A 153 -9.89 6.37 18.55
C PHE A 153 -8.87 7.04 17.63
N PHE A 154 -9.00 6.79 16.35
CA PHE A 154 -8.08 7.27 15.31
C PHE A 154 -8.82 8.23 14.38
N THR A 155 -8.17 9.32 14.02
CA THR A 155 -8.69 10.33 13.09
C THR A 155 -7.73 10.49 11.94
N ILE A 156 -8.28 10.55 10.72
CA ILE A 156 -7.52 10.88 9.52
C ILE A 156 -7.16 12.36 9.57
N THR A 157 -5.89 12.67 9.35
CA THR A 157 -5.39 14.05 9.38
C THR A 157 -5.57 14.74 8.02
N PRO A 158 -5.51 16.09 7.99
CA PRO A 158 -5.47 16.83 6.72
C PRO A 158 -4.29 16.44 5.82
N SER A 159 -3.19 15.92 6.37
CA SER A 159 -2.04 15.43 5.61
C SER A 159 -2.41 14.26 4.68
N PHE A 160 -3.40 13.45 5.05
CA PHE A 160 -3.89 12.37 4.19
C PHE A 160 -4.54 12.92 2.91
N ASP A 161 -5.38 13.95 3.03
CA ASP A 161 -6.01 14.57 1.87
C ASP A 161 -4.98 15.25 0.97
N ALA A 162 -4.02 15.97 1.54
CA ALA A 162 -2.91 16.59 0.81
C ALA A 162 -2.06 15.54 0.07
N LEU A 163 -1.75 14.42 0.73
CA LEU A 163 -1.01 13.31 0.12
C LEU A 163 -1.79 12.71 -1.06
N ARG A 164 -3.09 12.46 -0.88
CA ARG A 164 -3.96 11.94 -1.94
C ARG A 164 -4.03 12.90 -3.13
N ASP A 165 -4.19 14.18 -2.87
CA ASP A 165 -4.32 15.20 -3.92
C ASP A 165 -3.03 15.35 -4.73
N GLU A 166 -1.86 15.27 -4.08
CA GLU A 166 -0.55 15.27 -4.75
C GLU A 166 -0.34 13.98 -5.58
N ILE A 167 -0.73 12.81 -5.07
CA ILE A 167 -0.71 11.55 -5.84
C ILE A 167 -1.53 11.67 -7.13
N VAL A 168 -2.71 12.27 -7.05
CA VAL A 168 -3.58 12.47 -8.21
C VAL A 168 -2.99 13.52 -9.16
N ALA A 169 -2.56 14.67 -8.65
CA ALA A 169 -2.02 15.77 -9.44
C ALA A 169 -0.75 15.36 -10.22
N ARG A 170 0.14 14.60 -9.58
CA ARG A 170 1.38 14.09 -10.21
C ARG A 170 1.17 12.80 -10.99
N GLN A 171 0.00 12.17 -10.88
CA GLN A 171 -0.28 10.85 -11.47
C GLN A 171 0.70 9.78 -10.97
N ILE A 172 0.93 9.74 -9.66
CA ILE A 172 1.81 8.75 -9.05
C ILE A 172 1.18 7.35 -9.19
N ASP A 173 1.95 6.41 -9.73
CA ASP A 173 1.53 5.02 -9.88
C ASP A 173 1.82 4.18 -8.65
N VAL A 174 2.95 4.45 -7.99
CA VAL A 174 3.44 3.71 -6.82
C VAL A 174 3.94 4.67 -5.76
N LEU A 175 3.38 4.58 -4.56
CA LEU A 175 3.88 5.23 -3.35
C LEU A 175 4.66 4.21 -2.52
N ILE A 176 5.88 4.54 -2.12
CA ILE A 176 6.72 3.73 -1.22
C ILE A 176 6.96 4.54 0.05
N LEU A 177 6.59 3.97 1.20
CA LEU A 177 6.87 4.54 2.52
C LEU A 177 7.94 3.66 3.20
N ASP A 178 9.06 4.25 3.64
CA ASP A 178 10.18 3.52 4.25
C ASP A 178 10.69 4.25 5.51
N PRO A 179 10.50 3.70 6.70
CA PRO A 179 9.55 2.66 7.05
C PRO A 179 8.12 3.20 7.17
N ALA A 180 7.12 2.33 7.09
CA ALA A 180 5.77 2.65 7.55
C ALA A 180 5.69 2.35 9.05
N VAL A 181 5.47 3.35 9.88
CA VAL A 181 5.30 3.30 11.35
C VAL A 181 3.92 3.81 11.73
#